data_653ceeec1ccaf01ed2838956e715d6f3
#
_entry.id   653ceeec1ccaf01ed2838956e715d6f3
#
_cell.length_a   1.000
_cell.length_b   1.000
_cell.length_c   1.000
_cell.angle_alpha   90.00
_cell.angle_beta   90.00
_cell.angle_gamma   90.00
#
_symmetry.space_group_name_H-M   'P 1'
#
loop_
_entity.id
_entity.type
_entity.pdbx_description
1 polymer ?
#
loop_
_entity_poly.entity_id
_entity_poly.type
_entity_poly.pdbx_seq_one_letter_code
_entity_poly.pdbx_strand_id
1 'polypeptide(L)'
;MSVKCGIVGLPNVGKSTLFNALTKSGIAAENYPFCTIEPNIGIVEVPDARMQALADIVKPQRMQYATTEFVDIAGLVAGASKGEGLGNQFLANIRETDGIVNVVRCFEDDNVIHVAGKVDPISDIATIVTELALADLTTVEKAQERNVKLVRAGNKDAVKLGDLLDQVAACLNQGKPARTMKLDAAQLALLKPLCLLTIKPVMYVANVAEKGFTNNPLLTRMEEFAAREGAPVVAICAALESEISGLSDEEKREFLTDAGMAEPGLNRLIRAAYQLLGLQTYFTAGVKEVRAWTIHVGDTAPQAAGVIHGDFEKGFIRAEVISYDDFIACKGEAGAKEKGKMRLEGKEYVVQNGDVMHFRFNV
;
A
#
# COMPACT_ATOMS: atom_id res chain seq x y z
N MET A 1 -7.23 11.51 3.42
CA MET A 1 -6.79 10.51 4.43
C MET A 1 -5.53 9.90 3.92
N SER A 2 -4.48 9.83 4.74
CA SER A 2 -3.27 9.09 4.35
C SER A 2 -3.54 7.59 4.43
N VAL A 3 -3.06 6.84 3.47
CA VAL A 3 -3.23 5.39 3.38
C VAL A 3 -1.92 4.74 3.83
N LYS A 4 -2.00 3.78 4.76
CA LYS A 4 -0.85 3.24 5.49
C LYS A 4 -0.61 1.77 5.17
N CYS A 5 0.63 1.42 4.83
CA CYS A 5 1.10 0.04 4.73
C CYS A 5 1.89 -0.36 5.98
N GLY A 6 1.46 -1.40 6.67
CA GLY A 6 2.22 -1.98 7.78
C GLY A 6 3.29 -2.95 7.29
N ILE A 7 4.55 -2.69 7.62
CA ILE A 7 5.64 -3.62 7.33
C ILE A 7 5.75 -4.62 8.47
N VAL A 8 5.54 -5.88 8.16
CA VAL A 8 5.61 -6.99 9.12
C VAL A 8 6.66 -8.00 8.66
N GLY A 9 7.10 -8.85 9.57
CA GLY A 9 8.05 -9.94 9.28
C GLY A 9 8.57 -10.54 10.57
N LEU A 10 9.10 -11.75 10.50
CA LEU A 10 9.80 -12.40 11.62
C LEU A 10 11.08 -11.63 11.98
N PRO A 11 11.65 -11.85 13.15
CA PRO A 11 12.96 -11.28 13.49
C PRO A 11 14.04 -11.70 12.47
N ASN A 12 14.99 -10.80 12.22
CA ASN A 12 16.16 -11.03 11.37
C ASN A 12 15.87 -11.33 9.88
N VAL A 13 14.71 -10.92 9.37
CA VAL A 13 14.38 -11.03 7.93
C VAL A 13 14.81 -9.81 7.11
N GLY A 14 15.39 -8.77 7.75
CA GLY A 14 15.79 -7.53 7.09
C GLY A 14 14.75 -6.42 7.12
N LYS A 15 13.68 -6.56 7.91
CA LYS A 15 12.58 -5.60 8.01
C LYS A 15 13.04 -4.18 8.38
N SER A 16 13.81 -4.02 9.44
CA SER A 16 14.30 -2.71 9.88
C SER A 16 15.30 -2.10 8.90
N THR A 17 16.13 -2.91 8.26
CA THR A 17 17.02 -2.44 7.18
C THR A 17 16.22 -1.87 6.02
N LEU A 18 15.17 -2.58 5.60
CA LEU A 18 14.26 -2.12 4.54
C LEU A 18 13.54 -0.84 4.93
N PHE A 19 13.00 -0.76 6.14
CA PHE A 19 12.30 0.43 6.62
C PHE A 19 13.23 1.65 6.70
N ASN A 20 14.46 1.45 7.22
CA ASN A 20 15.45 2.52 7.27
C ASN A 20 15.86 3.01 5.86
N ALA A 21 15.98 2.11 4.89
CA ALA A 21 16.25 2.48 3.51
C ALA A 21 15.09 3.27 2.89
N LEU A 22 13.84 2.87 3.14
CA LEU A 22 12.64 3.59 2.73
C LEU A 22 12.59 5.01 3.33
N THR A 23 12.86 5.15 4.63
CA THR A 23 12.78 6.44 5.33
C THR A 23 13.91 7.38 4.96
N LYS A 24 15.11 6.87 4.67
CA LYS A 24 16.24 7.67 4.16
C LYS A 24 15.97 8.17 2.74
N SER A 25 15.29 7.38 1.92
CA SER A 25 14.88 7.77 0.56
C SER A 25 13.64 8.69 0.58
N GLY A 26 12.96 8.78 1.73
CA GLY A 26 11.77 9.57 1.94
C GLY A 26 12.06 11.05 2.14
N ILE A 27 11.01 11.84 2.10
CA ILE A 27 11.07 13.29 2.32
C ILE A 27 11.28 13.53 3.81
N ALA A 28 12.15 14.49 4.16
CA ALA A 28 12.15 15.01 5.51
C ALA A 28 10.73 15.52 5.85
N ALA A 29 10.14 15.00 6.91
CA ALA A 29 8.75 15.28 7.31
C ALA A 29 8.46 16.77 7.50
N GLU A 30 9.51 17.58 7.66
CA GLU A 30 9.47 19.06 7.75
C GLU A 30 8.90 19.74 6.49
N ASN A 31 8.95 19.06 5.34
CA ASN A 31 8.49 19.62 4.06
C ASN A 31 6.99 19.36 3.76
N TYR A 32 6.30 18.58 4.62
CA TYR A 32 4.87 18.31 4.46
C TYR A 32 4.06 19.01 5.57
N PRO A 33 3.22 20.00 5.23
CA PRO A 33 2.32 20.60 6.19
C PRO A 33 1.30 19.57 6.68
N PHE A 34 1.10 19.50 8.00
CA PHE A 34 0.16 18.63 8.71
C PHE A 34 0.59 17.16 8.94
N CYS A 35 1.85 16.79 8.74
CA CYS A 35 2.34 15.48 9.16
C CYS A 35 2.91 15.53 10.59
N THR A 36 2.33 14.75 11.48
CA THR A 36 2.91 14.47 12.79
C THR A 36 4.00 13.43 12.61
N ILE A 37 5.22 13.73 13.05
CA ILE A 37 6.34 12.76 13.02
C ILE A 37 6.09 11.78 14.16
N GLU A 38 5.56 10.59 13.83
CA GLU A 38 5.52 9.48 14.78
C GLU A 38 6.75 8.60 14.56
N PRO A 39 7.44 8.17 15.63
CA PRO A 39 8.48 7.19 15.49
C PRO A 39 7.88 5.93 14.85
N ASN A 40 8.54 5.37 13.85
CA ASN A 40 8.12 4.21 13.06
C ASN A 40 7.14 4.48 11.91
N ILE A 41 6.88 5.74 11.53
CA ILE A 41 6.16 6.08 10.28
C ILE A 41 7.13 6.71 9.30
N GLY A 42 7.21 6.14 8.09
CA GLY A 42 7.96 6.70 6.96
C GLY A 42 7.01 7.18 5.88
N ILE A 43 7.11 8.46 5.50
CA ILE A 43 6.38 9.03 4.36
C ILE A 43 7.31 9.02 3.16
N VAL A 44 6.88 8.38 2.08
CA VAL A 44 7.68 8.25 0.87
C VAL A 44 6.92 8.75 -0.36
N GLU A 45 7.64 9.36 -1.29
CA GLU A 45 7.08 9.72 -2.59
C GLU A 45 6.82 8.46 -3.43
N VAL A 46 5.72 8.48 -4.18
CA VAL A 46 5.42 7.45 -5.16
C VAL A 46 6.16 7.80 -6.45
N PRO A 47 7.16 7.01 -6.86
CA PRO A 47 7.93 7.29 -8.08
C PRO A 47 7.03 7.22 -9.31
N ASP A 48 6.95 8.31 -10.06
CA ASP A 48 6.15 8.41 -11.27
C ASP A 48 6.89 9.21 -12.35
N ALA A 49 7.35 8.51 -13.38
CA ALA A 49 8.10 9.11 -14.49
C ALA A 49 7.28 10.14 -15.29
N ARG A 50 5.94 10.07 -15.21
CA ARG A 50 5.04 11.01 -15.88
C ARG A 50 5.18 12.43 -15.37
N MET A 51 5.56 12.60 -14.10
CA MET A 51 5.76 13.92 -13.48
C MET A 51 6.82 14.73 -14.21
N GLN A 52 7.97 14.14 -14.55
CA GLN A 52 9.05 14.82 -15.26
C GLN A 52 8.60 15.22 -16.67
N ALA A 53 7.91 14.33 -17.39
CA ALA A 53 7.42 14.63 -18.73
C ALA A 53 6.38 15.77 -18.74
N LEU A 54 5.52 15.86 -17.73
CA LEU A 54 4.60 16.99 -17.55
C LEU A 54 5.37 18.28 -17.24
N ALA A 55 6.37 18.20 -16.34
CA ALA A 55 7.19 19.35 -15.96
C ALA A 55 8.01 19.92 -17.14
N ASP A 56 8.51 19.07 -18.01
CA ASP A 56 9.24 19.50 -19.22
C ASP A 56 8.38 20.34 -20.17
N ILE A 57 7.06 20.11 -20.18
CA ILE A 57 6.12 20.88 -20.99
C ILE A 57 5.72 22.20 -20.32
N VAL A 58 5.28 22.14 -19.03
CA VAL A 58 4.71 23.32 -18.38
C VAL A 58 5.74 24.17 -17.64
N LYS A 59 6.95 23.64 -17.42
CA LYS A 59 8.07 24.28 -16.71
C LYS A 59 7.63 24.89 -15.37
N PRO A 60 7.17 24.08 -14.43
CA PRO A 60 6.60 24.53 -13.16
C PRO A 60 7.69 25.09 -12.23
N GLN A 61 7.29 25.90 -11.27
CA GLN A 61 8.16 26.36 -10.20
C GLN A 61 8.49 25.24 -9.19
N ARG A 62 7.56 24.29 -9.01
CA ARG A 62 7.76 23.12 -8.15
C ARG A 62 7.02 21.89 -8.67
N MET A 63 7.52 20.73 -8.26
CA MET A 63 6.88 19.43 -8.48
C MET A 63 6.51 18.83 -7.13
N GLN A 64 5.35 18.19 -7.04
CA GLN A 64 4.92 17.49 -5.83
C GLN A 64 4.37 16.12 -6.19
N TYR A 65 5.07 15.09 -5.76
CA TYR A 65 4.70 13.70 -5.98
C TYR A 65 3.55 13.27 -5.05
N ALA A 66 2.82 12.25 -5.44
CA ALA A 66 1.94 11.52 -4.53
C ALA A 66 2.78 10.84 -3.44
N THR A 67 2.19 10.63 -2.27
CA THR A 67 2.89 9.98 -1.16
C THR A 67 2.11 8.81 -0.61
N THR A 68 2.82 7.87 0.01
CA THR A 68 2.25 6.77 0.79
C THR A 68 3.00 6.63 2.11
N GLU A 69 2.34 6.08 3.11
CA GLU A 69 2.92 5.90 4.43
C GLU A 69 3.26 4.43 4.68
N PHE A 70 4.46 4.19 5.19
CA PHE A 70 4.89 2.89 5.70
C PHE A 70 5.06 2.96 7.20
N VAL A 71 4.56 1.95 7.89
CA VAL A 71 4.66 1.83 9.36
C VAL A 71 5.54 0.64 9.69
N ASP A 72 6.66 0.87 10.37
CA ASP A 72 7.47 -0.23 10.90
C ASP A 72 6.77 -0.86 12.10
N ILE A 73 6.31 -2.07 11.94
CA ILE A 73 5.66 -2.81 13.00
C ILE A 73 6.67 -3.79 13.58
N ALA A 74 6.93 -3.69 14.88
CA ALA A 74 7.91 -4.54 15.59
C ALA A 74 7.72 -6.02 15.25
N GLY A 75 8.81 -6.76 15.12
CA GLY A 75 8.78 -8.15 14.64
C GLY A 75 7.86 -9.07 15.46
N LEU A 76 7.07 -9.87 14.77
CA LEU A 76 6.22 -10.89 15.37
C LEU A 76 7.08 -12.10 15.78
N VAL A 77 6.86 -12.61 16.96
CA VAL A 77 7.33 -13.94 17.39
C VAL A 77 6.12 -14.86 17.56
N ALA A 78 6.30 -16.15 17.31
CA ALA A 78 5.26 -17.15 17.53
C ALA A 78 4.71 -17.05 18.96
N GLY A 79 3.37 -17.10 19.12
CA GLY A 79 2.71 -16.94 20.40
C GLY A 79 2.32 -15.50 20.77
N ALA A 80 2.50 -14.54 19.87
CA ALA A 80 2.16 -13.13 20.12
C ALA A 80 0.66 -12.92 20.36
N SER A 81 -0.20 -13.75 19.79
CA SER A 81 -1.65 -13.71 20.00
C SER A 81 -2.08 -14.17 21.41
N LYS A 82 -1.23 -14.92 22.10
CA LYS A 82 -1.47 -15.43 23.47
C LYS A 82 -0.72 -14.65 24.54
N GLY A 83 0.19 -13.73 24.13
CA GLY A 83 1.10 -13.05 25.04
C GLY A 83 0.54 -11.76 25.62
N GLU A 84 0.98 -11.45 26.84
CA GLU A 84 0.82 -10.13 27.44
C GLU A 84 1.90 -9.18 26.89
N GLY A 85 1.54 -7.92 26.60
CA GLY A 85 2.49 -6.86 26.28
C GLY A 85 2.77 -6.65 24.79
N LEU A 86 3.99 -6.93 24.32
CA LEU A 86 4.47 -6.56 22.97
C LEU A 86 3.64 -7.15 21.82
N GLY A 87 3.09 -8.37 21.96
CA GLY A 87 2.25 -9.00 20.96
C GLY A 87 0.95 -8.26 20.71
N ASN A 88 0.30 -7.77 21.77
CA ASN A 88 -0.94 -6.99 21.66
C ASN A 88 -0.70 -5.63 21.00
N GLN A 89 0.44 -4.99 21.28
CA GLN A 89 0.81 -3.72 20.64
C GLN A 89 1.10 -3.92 19.15
N PHE A 90 1.78 -5.01 18.77
CA PHE A 90 1.99 -5.41 17.39
C PHE A 90 0.66 -5.52 16.62
N LEU A 91 -0.30 -6.27 17.18
CA LEU A 91 -1.61 -6.46 16.55
C LEU A 91 -2.42 -5.16 16.47
N ALA A 92 -2.30 -4.29 17.48
CA ALA A 92 -2.95 -2.96 17.47
C ALA A 92 -2.39 -2.09 16.34
N ASN A 93 -1.07 -2.05 16.16
CA ASN A 93 -0.43 -1.27 15.10
C ASN A 93 -0.85 -1.77 13.70
N ILE A 94 -0.97 -3.10 13.49
CA ILE A 94 -1.49 -3.62 12.21
C ILE A 94 -2.95 -3.19 11.99
N ARG A 95 -3.79 -3.13 13.03
CA ARG A 95 -5.18 -2.70 12.87
C ARG A 95 -5.33 -1.31 12.29
N GLU A 96 -4.38 -0.42 12.57
CA GLU A 96 -4.37 0.96 12.09
C GLU A 96 -3.86 1.12 10.66
N THR A 97 -3.37 0.06 10.01
CA THR A 97 -2.91 0.10 8.62
C THR A 97 -3.99 -0.37 7.66
N ASP A 98 -3.87 0.00 6.38
CA ASP A 98 -4.83 -0.36 5.32
C ASP A 98 -4.39 -1.59 4.53
N GLY A 99 -3.10 -1.89 4.53
CA GLY A 99 -2.52 -3.08 3.88
C GLY A 99 -1.27 -3.58 4.60
N ILE A 100 -0.86 -4.79 4.28
CA ILE A 100 0.27 -5.47 4.91
C ILE A 100 1.37 -5.73 3.88
N VAL A 101 2.59 -5.31 4.21
CA VAL A 101 3.82 -5.65 3.49
C VAL A 101 4.58 -6.66 4.32
N ASN A 102 4.52 -7.93 3.95
CA ASN A 102 5.17 -9.01 4.68
C ASN A 102 6.58 -9.26 4.12
N VAL A 103 7.59 -8.91 4.90
CA VAL A 103 9.01 -9.10 4.55
C VAL A 103 9.43 -10.51 4.94
N VAL A 104 9.91 -11.26 3.96
CA VAL A 104 10.26 -12.68 4.10
C VAL A 104 11.70 -12.89 3.66
N ARG A 105 12.46 -13.62 4.46
CA ARG A 105 13.86 -13.92 4.18
C ARG A 105 13.96 -15.00 3.10
N CYS A 106 14.61 -14.69 1.99
CA CYS A 106 14.90 -15.59 0.87
C CYS A 106 16.40 -15.70 0.56
N PHE A 107 17.23 -15.68 1.60
CA PHE A 107 18.69 -15.86 1.52
C PHE A 107 19.20 -16.65 2.73
N GLU A 108 20.31 -17.32 2.55
CA GLU A 108 21.06 -17.99 3.62
C GLU A 108 22.27 -17.12 3.99
N ASP A 109 22.52 -16.97 5.28
CA ASP A 109 23.69 -16.26 5.83
C ASP A 109 23.96 -16.81 7.24
N ASP A 110 25.12 -17.42 7.41
CA ASP A 110 25.52 -18.06 8.66
C ASP A 110 25.72 -17.05 9.82
N ASN A 111 25.95 -15.78 9.49
CA ASN A 111 26.11 -14.72 10.49
C ASN A 111 24.76 -14.17 10.98
N VAL A 112 23.66 -14.49 10.31
CA VAL A 112 22.30 -14.01 10.65
C VAL A 112 21.45 -15.18 11.11
N ILE A 113 21.26 -15.30 12.42
CA ILE A 113 20.48 -16.39 13.02
C ILE A 113 19.02 -16.29 12.58
N HIS A 114 18.46 -17.40 12.04
CA HIS A 114 17.03 -17.52 11.79
C HIS A 114 16.31 -18.03 13.04
N VAL A 115 15.15 -17.45 13.37
CA VAL A 115 14.39 -17.79 14.60
C VAL A 115 14.01 -19.27 14.67
N ALA A 116 13.70 -19.89 13.53
CA ALA A 116 13.36 -21.31 13.43
C ALA A 116 14.59 -22.22 13.17
N GLY A 117 15.81 -21.67 13.16
CA GLY A 117 17.04 -22.42 12.88
C GLY A 117 17.24 -22.80 11.40
N LYS A 118 16.25 -22.62 10.54
CA LYS A 118 16.30 -22.88 9.09
C LYS A 118 15.48 -21.83 8.35
N VAL A 119 15.98 -21.35 7.22
CA VAL A 119 15.24 -20.43 6.35
C VAL A 119 14.21 -21.21 5.55
N ASP A 120 12.93 -20.95 5.78
CA ASP A 120 11.81 -21.47 4.99
C ASP A 120 10.76 -20.38 4.82
N PRO A 121 10.72 -19.69 3.65
CA PRO A 121 9.81 -18.59 3.40
C PRO A 121 8.34 -18.93 3.62
N ILE A 122 7.93 -20.13 3.27
CA ILE A 122 6.53 -20.55 3.38
C ILE A 122 6.14 -20.79 4.85
N SER A 123 7.03 -21.38 5.63
CA SER A 123 6.85 -21.54 7.08
C SER A 123 6.79 -20.20 7.80
N ASP A 124 7.63 -19.24 7.40
CA ASP A 124 7.66 -17.89 7.94
C ASP A 124 6.35 -17.14 7.68
N ILE A 125 5.86 -17.21 6.44
CA ILE A 125 4.55 -16.64 6.07
C ILE A 125 3.43 -17.30 6.88
N ALA A 126 3.42 -18.63 6.98
CA ALA A 126 2.40 -19.37 7.70
C ALA A 126 2.36 -19.00 9.19
N THR A 127 3.52 -18.76 9.81
CA THR A 127 3.62 -18.30 11.20
C THR A 127 2.91 -16.96 11.39
N ILE A 128 3.19 -15.97 10.54
CA ILE A 128 2.53 -14.65 10.62
C ILE A 128 1.03 -14.77 10.37
N VAL A 129 0.62 -15.49 9.33
CA VAL A 129 -0.80 -15.68 8.99
C VAL A 129 -1.54 -16.34 10.14
N THR A 130 -0.95 -17.34 10.80
CA THR A 130 -1.55 -18.02 11.95
C THR A 130 -1.77 -17.08 13.12
N GLU A 131 -0.78 -16.27 13.48
CA GLU A 131 -0.92 -15.31 14.58
C GLU A 131 -2.01 -14.25 14.31
N LEU A 132 -2.07 -13.74 13.07
CA LEU A 132 -3.12 -12.82 12.66
C LEU A 132 -4.51 -13.49 12.67
N ALA A 133 -4.61 -14.73 12.23
CA ALA A 133 -5.86 -15.49 12.23
C ALA A 133 -6.37 -15.77 13.65
N LEU A 134 -5.50 -16.11 14.60
CA LEU A 134 -5.86 -16.31 16.01
C LEU A 134 -6.38 -15.02 16.65
N ALA A 135 -5.73 -13.88 16.34
CA ALA A 135 -6.19 -12.58 16.82
C ALA A 135 -7.57 -12.21 16.25
N ASP A 136 -7.80 -12.48 14.97
CA ASP A 136 -9.08 -12.25 14.32
C ASP A 136 -10.16 -13.20 14.88
N LEU A 137 -9.84 -14.47 15.10
CA LEU A 137 -10.76 -15.44 15.68
C LEU A 137 -11.28 -14.96 17.05
N THR A 138 -10.38 -14.48 17.92
CA THR A 138 -10.75 -13.86 19.19
C THR A 138 -11.69 -12.65 19.01
N THR A 139 -11.47 -11.85 17.98
CA THR A 139 -12.30 -10.68 17.67
C THR A 139 -13.69 -11.11 17.18
N VAL A 140 -13.74 -12.12 16.32
CA VAL A 140 -14.99 -12.69 15.77
C VAL A 140 -15.82 -13.34 16.87
N GLU A 141 -15.22 -14.15 17.76
CA GLU A 141 -15.90 -14.79 18.88
C GLU A 141 -16.57 -13.76 19.80
N LYS A 142 -15.85 -12.68 20.17
CA LYS A 142 -16.43 -11.59 20.95
C LYS A 142 -17.56 -10.87 20.21
N ALA A 143 -17.47 -10.74 18.88
CA ALA A 143 -18.53 -10.16 18.08
C ALA A 143 -19.75 -11.07 18.02
N GLN A 144 -19.57 -12.39 17.89
CA GLN A 144 -20.65 -13.38 17.94
C GLN A 144 -21.40 -13.32 19.29
N GLU A 145 -20.69 -13.32 20.41
CA GLU A 145 -21.29 -13.22 21.76
C GLU A 145 -22.16 -11.96 21.93
N ARG A 146 -21.66 -10.81 21.43
CA ARG A 146 -22.42 -9.54 21.47
C ARG A 146 -23.64 -9.59 20.55
N ASN A 147 -23.49 -10.20 19.38
CA ASN A 147 -24.53 -10.27 18.36
C ASN A 147 -25.72 -11.14 18.78
N VAL A 148 -25.50 -12.21 19.58
CA VAL A 148 -26.56 -13.12 20.07
C VAL A 148 -27.73 -12.36 20.73
N LYS A 149 -27.43 -11.30 21.49
CA LYS A 149 -28.47 -10.49 22.15
C LYS A 149 -29.35 -9.76 21.15
N LEU A 150 -28.74 -9.22 20.06
CA LEU A 150 -29.45 -8.50 19.00
C LEU A 150 -30.28 -9.45 18.13
N VAL A 151 -29.77 -10.64 17.85
CA VAL A 151 -30.48 -11.69 17.13
C VAL A 151 -31.74 -12.12 17.90
N ARG A 152 -31.64 -12.35 19.23
CA ARG A 152 -32.75 -12.66 20.09
C ARG A 152 -33.81 -11.55 20.15
N ALA A 153 -33.41 -10.30 19.96
CA ALA A 153 -34.32 -9.16 19.85
C ALA A 153 -34.97 -9.02 18.47
N GLY A 154 -34.76 -9.95 17.55
CA GLY A 154 -35.37 -9.97 16.20
C GLY A 154 -34.77 -9.00 15.21
N ASN A 155 -33.52 -8.50 15.41
CA ASN A 155 -32.86 -7.63 14.50
C ASN A 155 -32.37 -8.41 13.26
N LYS A 156 -32.91 -8.10 12.06
CA LYS A 156 -32.59 -8.79 10.80
C LYS A 156 -31.16 -8.61 10.36
N ASP A 157 -30.56 -7.45 10.60
CA ASP A 157 -29.16 -7.19 10.22
C ASP A 157 -28.21 -7.94 11.16
N ALA A 158 -28.59 -8.13 12.41
CA ALA A 158 -27.85 -8.96 13.36
C ALA A 158 -27.86 -10.46 12.95
N VAL A 159 -28.93 -10.96 12.35
CA VAL A 159 -28.98 -12.33 11.82
C VAL A 159 -27.97 -12.47 10.66
N LYS A 160 -28.00 -11.54 9.69
CA LYS A 160 -27.04 -11.56 8.56
C LYS A 160 -25.59 -11.46 9.04
N LEU A 161 -25.34 -10.60 10.02
CA LEU A 161 -24.00 -10.48 10.61
C LEU A 161 -23.61 -11.78 11.32
N GLY A 162 -24.53 -12.46 12.04
CA GLY A 162 -24.27 -13.73 12.69
C GLY A 162 -23.82 -14.81 11.72
N ASP A 163 -24.57 -15.01 10.62
CA ASP A 163 -24.24 -15.98 9.59
C ASP A 163 -22.87 -15.67 8.94
N LEU A 164 -22.54 -14.40 8.76
CA LEU A 164 -21.25 -13.98 8.20
C LEU A 164 -20.10 -14.23 9.19
N LEU A 165 -20.31 -13.93 10.48
CA LEU A 165 -19.31 -14.20 11.53
C LEU A 165 -19.02 -15.70 11.65
N ASP A 166 -20.02 -16.57 11.51
CA ASP A 166 -19.83 -18.03 11.52
C ASP A 166 -18.99 -18.50 10.33
N GLN A 167 -19.21 -17.93 9.14
CA GLN A 167 -18.41 -18.22 7.96
C GLN A 167 -16.96 -17.76 8.12
N VAL A 168 -16.74 -16.55 8.66
CA VAL A 168 -15.40 -16.02 8.95
C VAL A 168 -14.69 -16.90 9.98
N ALA A 169 -15.35 -17.26 11.08
CA ALA A 169 -14.79 -18.15 12.09
C ALA A 169 -14.38 -19.52 11.50
N ALA A 170 -15.24 -20.09 10.66
CA ALA A 170 -14.95 -21.36 9.99
C ALA A 170 -13.72 -21.26 9.05
N CYS A 171 -13.58 -20.15 8.33
CA CYS A 171 -12.41 -19.87 7.47
C CYS A 171 -11.12 -19.77 8.31
N LEU A 172 -11.14 -18.98 9.37
CA LEU A 172 -10.00 -18.78 10.27
C LEU A 172 -9.58 -20.06 10.99
N ASN A 173 -10.54 -20.89 11.44
CA ASN A 173 -10.27 -22.19 12.04
C ASN A 173 -9.63 -23.21 11.08
N GLN A 174 -9.76 -23.00 9.78
CA GLN A 174 -9.04 -23.78 8.76
C GLN A 174 -7.61 -23.25 8.51
N GLY A 175 -7.16 -22.25 9.24
CA GLY A 175 -5.88 -21.57 9.01
C GLY A 175 -5.86 -20.67 7.77
N LYS A 176 -7.03 -20.34 7.19
CA LYS A 176 -7.15 -19.50 6.01
C LYS A 176 -7.44 -18.06 6.40
N PRO A 177 -6.74 -17.07 5.83
CA PRO A 177 -7.04 -15.67 6.09
C PRO A 177 -8.39 -15.25 5.49
N ALA A 178 -9.11 -14.34 6.16
CA ALA A 178 -10.45 -13.91 5.73
C ALA A 178 -10.48 -13.28 4.32
N ARG A 179 -9.36 -12.70 3.84
CA ARG A 179 -9.23 -12.18 2.47
C ARG A 179 -9.40 -13.24 1.37
N THR A 180 -9.28 -14.54 1.71
CA THR A 180 -9.51 -15.62 0.73
C THR A 180 -11.00 -15.92 0.51
N MET A 181 -11.87 -15.35 1.33
CA MET A 181 -13.31 -15.47 1.18
C MET A 181 -13.79 -14.55 0.04
N LYS A 182 -14.75 -15.03 -0.75
CA LYS A 182 -15.40 -14.22 -1.79
C LYS A 182 -16.53 -13.40 -1.14
N LEU A 183 -16.17 -12.26 -0.55
CA LEU A 183 -17.09 -11.37 0.12
C LEU A 183 -17.55 -10.25 -0.84
N ASP A 184 -18.84 -9.95 -0.84
CA ASP A 184 -19.37 -8.80 -1.53
C ASP A 184 -19.20 -7.48 -0.73
N ALA A 185 -19.50 -6.35 -1.37
CA ALA A 185 -19.32 -5.02 -0.76
C ALA A 185 -20.18 -4.84 0.51
N ALA A 186 -21.37 -5.44 0.58
CA ALA A 186 -22.25 -5.35 1.73
C ALA A 186 -21.71 -6.17 2.91
N GLN A 187 -21.17 -7.37 2.63
CA GLN A 187 -20.50 -8.20 3.64
C GLN A 187 -19.23 -7.53 4.17
N LEU A 188 -18.42 -6.95 3.29
CA LEU A 188 -17.24 -6.17 3.69
C LEU A 188 -17.62 -4.98 4.58
N ALA A 189 -18.71 -4.27 4.26
CA ALA A 189 -19.20 -3.16 5.07
C ALA A 189 -19.64 -3.62 6.48
N LEU A 190 -20.26 -4.79 6.60
CA LEU A 190 -20.65 -5.38 7.89
C LEU A 190 -19.43 -5.77 8.74
N LEU A 191 -18.35 -6.25 8.13
CA LEU A 191 -17.12 -6.65 8.82
C LEU A 191 -16.19 -5.47 9.15
N LYS A 192 -16.33 -4.34 8.45
CA LYS A 192 -15.45 -3.17 8.59
C LYS A 192 -15.26 -2.71 10.05
N PRO A 193 -16.30 -2.65 10.90
CA PRO A 193 -16.14 -2.24 12.31
C PRO A 193 -15.28 -3.18 13.15
N LEU A 194 -15.05 -4.41 12.70
CA LEU A 194 -14.24 -5.40 13.42
C LEU A 194 -12.75 -5.21 13.18
N CYS A 195 -12.36 -4.44 12.19
CA CYS A 195 -10.95 -4.19 11.82
C CYS A 195 -10.13 -5.49 11.76
N LEU A 196 -10.66 -6.52 11.07
CA LEU A 196 -9.98 -7.81 10.93
C LEU A 196 -8.65 -7.65 10.23
N LEU A 197 -7.62 -8.29 10.77
CA LEU A 197 -6.24 -8.23 10.27
C LEU A 197 -6.08 -9.03 8.98
N THR A 198 -6.67 -10.22 8.94
CA THR A 198 -6.53 -11.15 7.82
C THR A 198 -7.40 -10.80 6.60
N ILE A 199 -8.30 -9.80 6.71
CA ILE A 199 -9.08 -9.28 5.58
C ILE A 199 -8.29 -8.26 4.76
N LYS A 200 -7.26 -7.65 5.35
CA LYS A 200 -6.43 -6.63 4.71
C LYS A 200 -5.69 -7.22 3.50
N PRO A 201 -5.52 -6.42 2.42
CA PRO A 201 -4.69 -6.82 1.30
C PRO A 201 -3.24 -7.03 1.75
N VAL A 202 -2.57 -8.01 1.16
CA VAL A 202 -1.20 -8.37 1.49
C VAL A 202 -0.34 -8.42 0.25
N MET A 203 0.89 -7.94 0.37
CA MET A 203 1.97 -8.20 -0.57
C MET A 203 3.17 -8.80 0.16
N TYR A 204 4.02 -9.46 -0.58
CA TYR A 204 5.23 -10.06 -0.06
C TYR A 204 6.46 -9.35 -0.58
N VAL A 205 7.43 -9.13 0.30
CA VAL A 205 8.77 -8.68 -0.05
C VAL A 205 9.72 -9.84 0.18
N ALA A 206 10.24 -10.40 -0.90
CA ALA A 206 11.29 -11.40 -0.84
C ALA A 206 12.64 -10.70 -0.63
N ASN A 207 13.15 -10.70 0.59
CA ASN A 207 14.49 -10.18 0.86
C ASN A 207 15.52 -11.22 0.42
N VAL A 208 16.26 -10.93 -0.64
CA VAL A 208 17.26 -11.80 -1.26
C VAL A 208 18.68 -11.27 -1.01
N ALA A 209 19.69 -12.10 -1.19
CA ALA A 209 21.08 -11.65 -1.28
C ALA A 209 21.32 -10.89 -2.61
N GLU A 210 22.41 -10.15 -2.71
CA GLU A 210 22.77 -9.36 -3.92
C GLU A 210 22.69 -10.17 -5.23
N LYS A 211 23.17 -11.41 -5.21
CA LYS A 211 23.11 -12.32 -6.37
C LYS A 211 21.90 -13.28 -6.32
N GLY A 212 20.93 -13.03 -5.44
CA GLY A 212 19.80 -13.91 -5.18
C GLY A 212 18.53 -13.59 -5.97
N PHE A 213 18.59 -12.71 -6.96
CA PHE A 213 17.45 -12.36 -7.82
C PHE A 213 17.15 -13.40 -8.89
N THR A 214 18.12 -14.24 -9.22
CA THR A 214 18.04 -15.32 -10.21
C THR A 214 18.53 -16.63 -9.59
N ASN A 215 18.02 -17.78 -10.08
CA ASN A 215 18.42 -19.12 -9.61
C ASN A 215 18.29 -19.30 -8.09
N ASN A 216 17.28 -18.70 -7.48
CA ASN A 216 17.02 -18.76 -6.04
C ASN A 216 15.80 -19.64 -5.76
N PRO A 217 15.99 -20.88 -5.27
CA PRO A 217 14.86 -21.79 -4.99
C PRO A 217 13.90 -21.27 -3.92
N LEU A 218 14.40 -20.46 -2.94
CA LEU A 218 13.56 -19.88 -1.89
C LEU A 218 12.64 -18.82 -2.48
N LEU A 219 13.16 -17.97 -3.37
CA LEU A 219 12.38 -16.96 -4.09
C LEU A 219 11.33 -17.63 -4.97
N THR A 220 11.71 -18.62 -5.78
CA THR A 220 10.78 -19.34 -6.68
C THR A 220 9.62 -19.96 -5.90
N ARG A 221 9.90 -20.67 -4.78
CA ARG A 221 8.85 -21.25 -3.92
C ARG A 221 7.91 -20.17 -3.36
N MET A 222 8.44 -19.02 -2.98
CA MET A 222 7.65 -17.92 -2.48
C MET A 222 6.77 -17.29 -3.56
N GLU A 223 7.29 -17.10 -4.77
CA GLU A 223 6.54 -16.60 -5.91
C GLU A 223 5.38 -17.54 -6.31
N GLU A 224 5.64 -18.84 -6.33
CA GLU A 224 4.59 -19.86 -6.57
C GLU A 224 3.50 -19.85 -5.50
N PHE A 225 3.88 -19.66 -4.23
CA PHE A 225 2.93 -19.54 -3.13
C PHE A 225 2.07 -18.29 -3.28
N ALA A 226 2.69 -17.15 -3.48
CA ALA A 226 2.01 -15.86 -3.62
C ALA A 226 1.08 -15.82 -4.85
N ALA A 227 1.49 -16.43 -5.96
CA ALA A 227 0.66 -16.54 -7.17
C ALA A 227 -0.64 -17.30 -6.90
N ARG A 228 -0.60 -18.37 -6.07
CA ARG A 228 -1.80 -19.10 -5.66
C ARG A 228 -2.76 -18.27 -4.79
N GLU A 229 -2.22 -17.33 -4.01
CA GLU A 229 -3.02 -16.39 -3.21
C GLU A 229 -3.45 -15.13 -4.00
N GLY A 230 -2.93 -14.94 -5.21
CA GLY A 230 -3.14 -13.71 -5.99
C GLY A 230 -2.46 -12.49 -5.37
N ALA A 231 -1.42 -12.69 -4.55
CA ALA A 231 -0.69 -11.64 -3.86
C ALA A 231 0.55 -11.22 -4.66
N PRO A 232 0.87 -9.91 -4.78
CA PRO A 232 2.08 -9.45 -5.44
C PRO A 232 3.33 -9.78 -4.63
N VAL A 233 4.44 -10.07 -5.33
CA VAL A 233 5.77 -10.26 -4.76
C VAL A 233 6.74 -9.25 -5.35
N VAL A 234 7.57 -8.66 -4.50
CA VAL A 234 8.69 -7.81 -4.92
C VAL A 234 9.97 -8.37 -4.32
N ALA A 235 10.90 -8.81 -5.16
CA ALA A 235 12.23 -9.22 -4.72
C ALA A 235 13.11 -7.99 -4.52
N ILE A 236 13.75 -7.88 -3.35
CA ILE A 236 14.60 -6.75 -2.94
C ILE A 236 15.81 -7.32 -2.17
N CYS A 237 16.96 -6.73 -2.36
CA CYS A 237 18.09 -6.91 -1.43
C CYS A 237 18.14 -5.71 -0.47
N ALA A 238 17.65 -5.89 0.76
CA ALA A 238 17.55 -4.79 1.73
C ALA A 238 18.91 -4.16 2.08
N ALA A 239 19.99 -4.93 2.07
CA ALA A 239 21.35 -4.42 2.25
C ALA A 239 21.73 -3.46 1.12
N LEU A 240 21.55 -3.89 -0.12
CA LEU A 240 21.82 -3.09 -1.31
C LEU A 240 21.01 -1.78 -1.34
N GLU A 241 19.70 -1.86 -1.04
CA GLU A 241 18.85 -0.68 -0.96
C GLU A 241 19.30 0.30 0.13
N SER A 242 19.80 -0.22 1.25
CA SER A 242 20.36 0.63 2.31
C SER A 242 21.63 1.37 1.87
N GLU A 243 22.47 0.75 1.06
CA GLU A 243 23.66 1.38 0.47
C GLU A 243 23.25 2.46 -0.55
N ILE A 244 22.39 2.10 -1.52
CA ILE A 244 21.88 3.01 -2.56
C ILE A 244 21.20 4.24 -1.94
N SER A 245 20.47 4.08 -0.83
CA SER A 245 19.74 5.19 -0.19
C SER A 245 20.66 6.32 0.31
N GLY A 246 21.93 6.04 0.53
CA GLY A 246 22.94 7.01 0.98
C GLY A 246 23.71 7.71 -0.14
N LEU A 247 23.54 7.29 -1.39
CA LEU A 247 24.29 7.80 -2.55
C LEU A 247 23.63 9.05 -3.15
N SER A 248 24.43 9.89 -3.82
CA SER A 248 23.93 10.96 -4.69
C SER A 248 23.21 10.38 -5.92
N ASP A 249 22.44 11.20 -6.64
CA ASP A 249 21.70 10.74 -7.82
C ASP A 249 22.61 10.27 -8.99
N GLU A 250 23.83 10.80 -9.06
CA GLU A 250 24.83 10.36 -10.03
C GLU A 250 25.38 9.00 -9.65
N GLU A 251 25.84 8.85 -8.40
CA GLU A 251 26.34 7.59 -7.87
C GLU A 251 25.28 6.48 -7.92
N LYS A 252 24.01 6.80 -7.64
CA LYS A 252 22.89 5.86 -7.78
C LYS A 252 22.76 5.32 -9.20
N ARG A 253 22.87 6.20 -10.20
CA ARG A 253 22.77 5.78 -11.60
C ARG A 253 23.92 4.88 -12.02
N GLU A 254 25.16 5.22 -11.63
CA GLU A 254 26.32 4.39 -11.90
C GLU A 254 26.17 3.02 -11.22
N PHE A 255 25.83 3.01 -9.94
CA PHE A 255 25.64 1.78 -9.17
C PHE A 255 24.56 0.86 -9.79
N LEU A 256 23.38 1.41 -10.14
CA LEU A 256 22.32 0.64 -10.78
C LEU A 256 22.73 0.08 -12.14
N THR A 257 23.50 0.84 -12.91
CA THR A 257 24.04 0.40 -14.21
C THR A 257 24.99 -0.77 -14.02
N ASP A 258 25.92 -0.68 -13.09
CA ASP A 258 26.90 -1.73 -12.78
C ASP A 258 26.23 -3.00 -12.23
N ALA A 259 25.16 -2.83 -11.43
CA ALA A 259 24.35 -3.93 -10.90
C ALA A 259 23.38 -4.52 -11.93
N GLY A 260 23.29 -3.95 -13.15
CA GLY A 260 22.33 -4.37 -14.17
C GLY A 260 20.86 -4.13 -13.78
N MET A 261 20.60 -3.17 -12.91
CA MET A 261 19.27 -2.82 -12.40
C MET A 261 18.74 -1.58 -13.12
N ALA A 262 17.49 -1.64 -13.59
CA ALA A 262 16.85 -0.50 -14.25
C ALA A 262 16.46 0.61 -13.25
N GLU A 263 16.16 0.23 -12.00
CA GLU A 263 15.73 1.13 -10.93
C GLU A 263 15.93 0.48 -9.55
N PRO A 264 15.92 1.26 -8.45
CA PRO A 264 15.94 0.72 -7.10
C PRO A 264 14.73 -0.19 -6.83
N GLY A 265 14.93 -1.25 -6.07
CA GLY A 265 13.86 -2.16 -5.66
C GLY A 265 12.81 -1.47 -4.79
N LEU A 266 13.22 -0.46 -4.01
CA LEU A 266 12.31 0.39 -3.23
C LEU A 266 11.26 1.08 -4.10
N ASN A 267 11.62 1.55 -5.30
CA ASN A 267 10.66 2.17 -6.21
C ASN A 267 9.58 1.18 -6.66
N ARG A 268 9.96 -0.08 -6.92
CA ARG A 268 9.03 -1.16 -7.24
C ARG A 268 8.13 -1.49 -6.06
N LEU A 269 8.69 -1.54 -4.85
CA LEU A 269 7.94 -1.77 -3.62
C LEU A 269 6.89 -0.69 -3.38
N ILE A 270 7.29 0.59 -3.47
CA ILE A 270 6.39 1.73 -3.24
C ILE A 270 5.22 1.69 -4.23
N ARG A 271 5.49 1.48 -5.52
CA ARG A 271 4.43 1.37 -6.53
C ARG A 271 3.52 0.16 -6.31
N ALA A 272 4.10 -0.99 -5.96
CA ALA A 272 3.31 -2.19 -5.68
C ALA A 272 2.42 -2.02 -4.45
N ALA A 273 2.91 -1.38 -3.39
CA ALA A 273 2.12 -1.05 -2.21
C ALA A 273 1.00 -0.05 -2.52
N TYR A 274 1.27 0.95 -3.34
CA TYR A 274 0.28 1.92 -3.79
C TYR A 274 -0.86 1.25 -4.57
N GLN A 275 -0.53 0.35 -5.49
CA GLN A 275 -1.50 -0.44 -6.26
C GLN A 275 -2.27 -1.43 -5.37
N LEU A 276 -1.59 -2.08 -4.42
CA LEU A 276 -2.22 -3.00 -3.46
C LEU A 276 -3.36 -2.34 -2.68
N LEU A 277 -3.19 -1.08 -2.35
CA LEU A 277 -4.18 -0.28 -1.63
C LEU A 277 -5.31 0.25 -2.53
N GLY A 278 -5.35 -0.15 -3.81
CA GLY A 278 -6.35 0.33 -4.76
C GLY A 278 -6.23 1.81 -5.06
N LEU A 279 -5.01 2.37 -4.96
CA LEU A 279 -4.74 3.78 -5.20
C LEU A 279 -4.34 4.02 -6.66
N GLN A 280 -4.69 5.19 -7.15
CA GLN A 280 -4.27 5.70 -8.45
C GLN A 280 -3.99 7.20 -8.38
N THR A 281 -3.39 7.72 -9.44
CA THR A 281 -2.93 9.11 -9.50
C THR A 281 -3.60 9.86 -10.64
N TYR A 282 -4.11 11.06 -10.36
CA TYR A 282 -4.36 12.07 -11.38
C TYR A 282 -3.43 13.27 -11.18
N PHE A 283 -3.30 14.12 -12.17
CA PHE A 283 -2.38 15.26 -12.15
C PHE A 283 -3.13 16.60 -12.26
N THR A 284 -2.56 17.60 -11.62
CA THR A 284 -2.80 19.00 -11.97
C THR A 284 -1.50 19.57 -12.51
N ALA A 285 -1.54 20.22 -13.67
CA ALA A 285 -0.36 20.74 -14.35
C ALA A 285 -0.52 22.23 -14.65
N GLY A 286 0.36 23.04 -14.05
CA GLY A 286 0.38 24.49 -14.25
C GLY A 286 1.75 25.09 -13.97
N VAL A 287 1.96 26.36 -14.36
CA VAL A 287 3.25 27.08 -14.20
C VAL A 287 3.69 27.22 -12.74
N LYS A 288 2.77 27.21 -11.77
CA LYS A 288 3.12 27.26 -10.36
C LYS A 288 3.55 25.91 -9.83
N GLU A 289 2.82 24.86 -10.23
CA GLU A 289 2.98 23.52 -9.69
C GLU A 289 2.53 22.46 -10.69
N VAL A 290 3.31 21.37 -10.78
CA VAL A 290 2.84 20.07 -11.26
C VAL A 290 2.70 19.18 -10.04
N ARG A 291 1.50 18.64 -9.84
CA ARG A 291 1.23 17.82 -8.66
C ARG A 291 0.49 16.54 -9.02
N ALA A 292 0.95 15.45 -8.41
CA ALA A 292 0.29 14.16 -8.42
C ALA A 292 -0.63 14.04 -7.19
N TRP A 293 -1.88 13.67 -7.41
CA TRP A 293 -2.90 13.53 -6.38
C TRP A 293 -3.32 12.08 -6.25
N THR A 294 -3.35 11.60 -5.02
CA THR A 294 -3.78 10.23 -4.70
C THR A 294 -5.28 10.14 -4.57
N ILE A 295 -5.89 9.21 -5.30
CA ILE A 295 -7.31 8.85 -5.21
C ILE A 295 -7.45 7.33 -5.21
N HIS A 296 -8.63 6.82 -4.84
CA HIS A 296 -8.96 5.41 -5.01
C HIS A 296 -9.41 5.11 -6.43
N VAL A 297 -9.10 3.90 -6.88
CA VAL A 297 -9.66 3.38 -8.14
C VAL A 297 -11.19 3.37 -8.03
N GLY A 298 -11.87 4.00 -8.98
CA GLY A 298 -13.32 4.14 -8.99
C GLY A 298 -13.83 5.47 -8.45
N ASP A 299 -12.97 6.34 -7.91
CA ASP A 299 -13.37 7.67 -7.46
C ASP A 299 -13.87 8.52 -8.62
N THR A 300 -14.96 9.25 -8.36
CA THR A 300 -15.57 10.18 -9.33
C THR A 300 -14.85 11.54 -9.29
N ALA A 301 -15.10 12.37 -10.32
CA ALA A 301 -14.49 13.69 -10.42
C ALA A 301 -14.77 14.60 -9.20
N PRO A 302 -15.97 14.63 -8.58
CA PRO A 302 -16.17 15.36 -7.32
C PRO A 302 -15.31 14.83 -6.17
N GLN A 303 -15.20 13.51 -6.01
CA GLN A 303 -14.37 12.89 -4.97
C GLN A 303 -12.89 13.23 -5.17
N ALA A 304 -12.40 13.18 -6.42
CA ALA A 304 -11.06 13.61 -6.78
C ALA A 304 -10.82 15.10 -6.47
N ALA A 305 -11.80 15.97 -6.78
CA ALA A 305 -11.73 17.39 -6.41
C ALA A 305 -11.66 17.59 -4.89
N GLY A 306 -12.36 16.74 -4.12
CA GLY A 306 -12.39 16.74 -2.66
C GLY A 306 -11.04 16.47 -2.03
N VAL A 307 -10.15 15.73 -2.70
CA VAL A 307 -8.79 15.48 -2.24
C VAL A 307 -7.95 16.77 -2.24
N ILE A 308 -8.24 17.71 -3.13
CA ILE A 308 -7.61 19.03 -3.14
C ILE A 308 -8.13 19.88 -1.98
N HIS A 309 -9.46 20.00 -1.89
CA HIS A 309 -10.15 20.71 -0.81
C HIS A 309 -11.63 20.29 -0.75
N GLY A 310 -12.18 20.16 0.47
CA GLY A 310 -13.58 19.75 0.65
C GLY A 310 -14.61 20.69 -0.03
N ASP A 311 -14.28 21.97 -0.20
CA ASP A 311 -15.15 22.91 -0.90
C ASP A 311 -15.18 22.64 -2.41
N PHE A 312 -14.13 22.07 -2.99
CA PHE A 312 -14.09 21.70 -4.40
C PHE A 312 -15.05 20.55 -4.69
N GLU A 313 -15.20 19.62 -3.76
CA GLU A 313 -16.19 18.55 -3.86
C GLU A 313 -17.61 19.08 -3.76
N LYS A 314 -17.89 19.90 -2.73
CA LYS A 314 -19.22 20.45 -2.47
C LYS A 314 -19.69 21.38 -3.59
N GLY A 315 -18.80 22.25 -4.06
CA GLY A 315 -19.08 23.24 -5.11
C GLY A 315 -18.80 22.73 -6.52
N PHE A 316 -18.53 21.41 -6.73
CA PHE A 316 -18.15 20.87 -8.02
C PHE A 316 -19.18 21.17 -9.12
N ILE A 317 -18.70 21.75 -10.23
CA ILE A 317 -19.50 22.03 -11.41
C ILE A 317 -19.15 21.04 -12.52
N ARG A 318 -17.88 20.98 -12.91
CA ARG A 318 -17.32 20.10 -13.95
C ARG A 318 -15.83 20.00 -13.84
N ALA A 319 -15.24 18.99 -14.50
CA ALA A 319 -13.80 18.85 -14.70
C ALA A 319 -13.44 19.02 -16.19
N GLU A 320 -12.36 19.72 -16.46
CA GLU A 320 -11.66 19.74 -17.74
C GLU A 320 -10.60 18.65 -17.65
N VAL A 321 -10.71 17.63 -18.51
CA VAL A 321 -9.89 16.41 -18.42
C VAL A 321 -9.15 16.18 -19.74
N ILE A 322 -7.85 15.96 -19.64
CA ILE A 322 -6.98 15.55 -20.76
C ILE A 322 -6.27 14.28 -20.31
N SER A 323 -6.26 13.21 -21.10
CA SER A 323 -5.44 12.05 -20.79
C SER A 323 -3.96 12.43 -20.79
N TYR A 324 -3.14 11.75 -19.97
CA TYR A 324 -1.69 11.98 -19.96
C TYR A 324 -1.09 11.90 -21.38
N ASP A 325 -1.43 10.86 -22.13
CA ASP A 325 -0.90 10.64 -23.48
C ASP A 325 -1.28 11.78 -24.44
N ASP A 326 -2.53 12.24 -24.41
CA ASP A 326 -2.96 13.38 -25.22
C ASP A 326 -2.30 14.69 -24.78
N PHE A 327 -2.06 14.88 -23.48
CA PHE A 327 -1.36 16.05 -22.94
C PHE A 327 0.07 16.13 -23.46
N ILE A 328 0.80 15.00 -23.42
CA ILE A 328 2.16 14.92 -23.97
C ILE A 328 2.18 15.10 -25.49
N ALA A 329 1.34 14.36 -26.21
CA ALA A 329 1.27 14.42 -27.67
C ALA A 329 0.87 15.79 -28.21
N CYS A 330 0.07 16.53 -27.47
CA CYS A 330 -0.38 17.89 -27.82
C CYS A 330 0.53 18.99 -27.25
N LYS A 331 1.60 18.64 -26.50
CA LYS A 331 2.52 19.58 -25.87
C LYS A 331 1.81 20.53 -24.89
N GLY A 332 0.86 20.01 -24.12
CA GLY A 332 0.20 20.71 -23.04
C GLY A 332 -1.29 21.03 -23.32
N GLU A 333 -1.87 21.76 -22.36
CA GLU A 333 -3.30 22.06 -22.32
C GLU A 333 -3.79 22.82 -23.57
N ALA A 334 -3.08 23.87 -24.00
CA ALA A 334 -3.46 24.69 -25.16
C ALA A 334 -3.57 23.83 -26.43
N GLY A 335 -2.53 23.02 -26.71
CA GLY A 335 -2.54 22.15 -27.90
C GLY A 335 -3.58 21.04 -27.82
N ALA A 336 -3.86 20.51 -26.62
CA ALA A 336 -4.94 19.54 -26.42
C ALA A 336 -6.32 20.16 -26.69
N LYS A 337 -6.54 21.41 -26.26
CA LYS A 337 -7.76 22.16 -26.51
C LYS A 337 -7.97 22.44 -28.00
N GLU A 338 -6.93 22.91 -28.69
CA GLU A 338 -6.97 23.15 -30.14
C GLU A 338 -7.30 21.89 -30.94
N LYS A 339 -6.80 20.73 -30.51
CA LYS A 339 -7.04 19.44 -31.17
C LYS A 339 -8.31 18.73 -30.70
N GLY A 340 -9.13 19.38 -29.86
CA GLY A 340 -10.36 18.80 -29.31
C GLY A 340 -10.15 17.59 -28.40
N LYS A 341 -8.99 17.49 -27.75
CA LYS A 341 -8.63 16.40 -26.82
C LYS A 341 -8.98 16.71 -25.36
N MET A 342 -9.31 17.96 -25.04
CA MET A 342 -9.83 18.34 -23.73
C MET A 342 -11.32 17.98 -23.65
N ARG A 343 -11.66 17.13 -22.70
CA ARG A 343 -13.03 16.71 -22.42
C ARG A 343 -13.61 17.53 -21.27
N LEU A 344 -14.91 17.77 -21.30
CA LEU A 344 -15.67 18.36 -20.21
C LEU A 344 -16.48 17.25 -19.54
N GLU A 345 -16.14 16.93 -18.31
CA GLU A 345 -16.72 15.80 -17.59
C GLU A 345 -17.57 16.27 -16.39
N GLY A 346 -18.67 15.58 -16.18
CA GLY A 346 -19.62 15.83 -15.09
C GLY A 346 -19.32 15.04 -13.81
N LYS A 347 -20.32 15.03 -12.91
CA LYS A 347 -20.19 14.41 -11.57
C LYS A 347 -20.01 12.90 -11.60
N GLU A 348 -20.52 12.22 -12.62
CA GLU A 348 -20.47 10.75 -12.74
C GLU A 348 -19.18 10.25 -13.40
N TYR A 349 -18.29 11.15 -13.82
CA TYR A 349 -17.04 10.75 -14.44
C TYR A 349 -16.14 10.05 -13.44
N VAL A 350 -15.79 8.80 -13.74
CA VAL A 350 -14.80 8.02 -12.98
C VAL A 350 -13.42 8.37 -13.49
N VAL A 351 -12.60 8.96 -12.62
CA VAL A 351 -11.25 9.44 -12.95
C VAL A 351 -10.36 8.27 -13.35
N GLN A 352 -9.60 8.46 -14.42
CA GLN A 352 -8.66 7.47 -14.92
C GLN A 352 -7.23 7.78 -14.42
N ASN A 353 -6.44 6.72 -14.20
CA ASN A 353 -5.04 6.89 -13.80
C ASN A 353 -4.25 7.64 -14.87
N GLY A 354 -3.70 8.78 -14.49
CA GLY A 354 -2.94 9.65 -15.38
C GLY A 354 -3.74 10.80 -16.01
N ASP A 355 -5.03 10.95 -15.70
CA ASP A 355 -5.77 12.14 -16.15
C ASP A 355 -5.09 13.42 -15.64
N VAL A 356 -4.94 14.40 -16.54
CA VAL A 356 -4.55 15.77 -16.19
C VAL A 356 -5.83 16.59 -16.10
N MET A 357 -6.13 17.10 -14.89
CA MET A 357 -7.43 17.64 -14.55
C MET A 357 -7.38 19.08 -14.09
N HIS A 358 -8.41 19.83 -14.48
CA HIS A 358 -8.69 21.16 -13.94
C HIS A 358 -10.16 21.22 -13.50
N PHE A 359 -10.38 21.46 -12.21
CA PHE A 359 -11.74 21.50 -11.65
C PHE A 359 -12.33 22.89 -11.71
N ARG A 360 -13.61 22.97 -12.12
CA ARG A 360 -14.43 24.16 -12.03
C ARG A 360 -15.45 23.96 -10.92
N PHE A 361 -15.42 24.85 -9.95
CA PHE A 361 -16.28 24.81 -8.77
C PHE A 361 -16.77 26.20 -8.42
N ASN A 362 -17.85 26.26 -7.65
CA ASN A 362 -18.40 27.49 -7.09
C ASN A 362 -18.63 27.27 -5.58
N VAL A 363 -18.10 28.19 -4.75
CA VAL A 363 -18.19 28.14 -3.29
C VAL A 363 -19.10 29.25 -2.81
#